data_c5b10f497fa41c335d4e959480bafcb9
#
_entry.id   c5b10f497fa41c335d4e959480bafcb9
#
_cell.length_a   1.000
_cell.length_b   1.000
_cell.length_c   1.000
_cell.angle_alpha   90.00
_cell.angle_beta   90.00
_cell.angle_gamma   90.00
#
_symmetry.space_group_name_H-M   'P 1'
#
loop_
_entity.id
_entity.type
_entity.pdbx_description
1 polymer ?
#
loop_
_entity_poly.entity_id
_entity_poly.type
_entity_poly.pdbx_seq_one_letter_code
_entity_poly.pdbx_strand_id
1 'polypeptide(L)'
;MKTIKCLLIGVLSTAMSTPLMAQDNKTTIDAIAKVIKADPEAAKDQVKDVYKKNKKNAEVLVGIGRAYFEAKDTANAKIYANYAIKANKNYGAGYILLGDIEVVKDDGGAAAGWYQQAIYFDPKNPDGYLKYANISRGRSPEEAVSKLNELRAQRPDIAVDALAARILYSSNRLEQSLDYYDKVTDKSKLEDLDITNYATEAWMLQKREKSLEMARYGLTRNARKAAWNRLVFYNLTDMGQTEEALKYADALFNASDSAKISGFDYTYYGTALKNAKQYDKAIEMLKKALAENKDNADLLNSNKKSLSDAYAAMEDFDNATLYYEEYLKNVQKTTASDMAGLATIYTNMAAKLTGDQKKEALKKADAVYAQLGEKFPENIDFANFMRARVNSNLDPETKEGLAKPFYEAIVNSLADKSDRDRADNARLSEAYRYLGYYYLLKDDKATADGYWNKVLEIDPNNATAKQALGIQ
;
A
#
# COMPACT_ATOMS: atom_id res chain seq x y z
N MET A 1 -23.68 -45.30 -17.79
CA MET A 1 -22.46 -45.97 -17.28
C MET A 1 -21.84 -46.99 -18.25
N LYS A 2 -22.57 -47.84 -18.97
CA LYS A 2 -22.00 -48.80 -19.95
C LYS A 2 -21.37 -48.18 -21.19
N THR A 3 -21.90 -47.07 -21.69
CA THR A 3 -21.43 -46.36 -22.89
C THR A 3 -20.09 -45.62 -22.70
N ILE A 4 -19.79 -45.14 -21.48
CA ILE A 4 -18.52 -44.46 -21.17
C ILE A 4 -17.35 -45.46 -21.11
N LYS A 5 -17.58 -46.68 -20.64
CA LYS A 5 -16.56 -47.75 -20.60
C LYS A 5 -16.08 -48.17 -22.00
N CYS A 6 -16.98 -48.19 -22.99
CA CYS A 6 -16.61 -48.57 -24.35
C CYS A 6 -15.80 -47.49 -25.09
N LEU A 7 -16.03 -46.19 -24.82
CA LEU A 7 -15.30 -45.11 -25.48
C LEU A 7 -13.83 -44.98 -24.97
N LEU A 8 -13.59 -45.26 -23.68
CA LEU A 8 -12.23 -45.20 -23.10
C LEU A 8 -11.34 -46.39 -23.52
N ILE A 9 -11.93 -47.56 -23.77
CA ILE A 9 -11.19 -48.72 -24.27
C ILE A 9 -10.74 -48.56 -25.72
N GLY A 10 -11.53 -47.86 -26.55
CA GLY A 10 -11.19 -47.56 -27.93
C GLY A 10 -10.01 -46.56 -28.09
N VAL A 11 -9.85 -45.61 -27.15
CA VAL A 11 -8.76 -44.62 -27.17
C VAL A 11 -7.42 -45.24 -26.73
N LEU A 12 -7.45 -46.20 -25.81
CA LEU A 12 -6.24 -46.88 -25.34
C LEU A 12 -5.70 -47.97 -26.31
N SER A 13 -6.52 -48.45 -27.26
CA SER A 13 -6.10 -49.45 -28.22
C SER A 13 -5.52 -48.92 -29.54
N THR A 14 -5.71 -47.64 -29.85
CA THR A 14 -5.22 -47.01 -31.11
C THR A 14 -3.86 -46.30 -30.97
N ALA A 15 -3.28 -46.18 -29.77
CA ALA A 15 -2.02 -45.45 -29.51
C ALA A 15 -0.75 -46.33 -29.66
N MET A 16 -0.79 -47.45 -30.42
CA MET A 16 0.34 -48.38 -30.44
C MET A 16 1.24 -48.35 -31.65
N SER A 17 1.41 -47.26 -32.33
CA SER A 17 2.42 -47.18 -33.39
C SER A 17 2.88 -45.79 -33.76
N THR A 18 3.77 -45.18 -32.97
CA THR A 18 4.74 -44.18 -33.46
C THR A 18 5.67 -43.72 -32.32
N PRO A 19 6.94 -43.33 -32.56
CA PRO A 19 7.93 -43.04 -31.54
C PRO A 19 7.87 -41.57 -31.01
N LEU A 20 6.92 -41.29 -30.15
CA LEU A 20 6.84 -40.08 -29.36
C LEU A 20 6.44 -40.42 -27.92
N MET A 21 7.37 -41.07 -27.18
CA MET A 21 7.10 -41.60 -25.85
C MET A 21 6.51 -40.57 -24.86
N ALA A 22 6.88 -39.30 -24.94
CA ALA A 22 6.40 -38.26 -24.00
C ALA A 22 4.93 -37.87 -24.25
N GLN A 23 4.50 -37.85 -25.53
CA GLN A 23 3.11 -37.52 -25.87
C GLN A 23 2.18 -38.68 -25.57
N ASP A 24 2.69 -39.92 -25.67
CA ASP A 24 1.96 -41.15 -25.30
C ASP A 24 1.80 -41.25 -23.77
N ASN A 25 2.83 -40.94 -22.99
CA ASN A 25 2.75 -40.88 -21.53
C ASN A 25 1.72 -39.90 -21.04
N LYS A 26 1.71 -38.65 -21.53
CA LYS A 26 0.71 -37.66 -21.17
C LYS A 26 -0.72 -38.12 -21.46
N THR A 27 -0.96 -38.61 -22.64
CA THR A 27 -2.29 -39.14 -23.04
C THR A 27 -2.74 -40.27 -22.12
N THR A 28 -1.84 -41.19 -21.76
CA THR A 28 -2.12 -42.28 -20.84
C THR A 28 -2.43 -41.79 -19.44
N ILE A 29 -1.64 -40.82 -18.93
CA ILE A 29 -1.83 -40.20 -17.60
C ILE A 29 -3.18 -39.47 -17.56
N ASP A 30 -3.46 -38.63 -18.55
CA ASP A 30 -4.71 -37.84 -18.60
C ASP A 30 -5.94 -38.73 -18.66
N ALA A 31 -5.87 -39.84 -19.43
CA ALA A 31 -6.96 -40.78 -19.55
C ALA A 31 -7.24 -41.51 -18.21
N ILE A 32 -6.17 -42.01 -17.55
CA ILE A 32 -6.34 -42.74 -16.29
C ILE A 32 -6.71 -41.83 -15.12
N ALA A 33 -6.22 -40.58 -15.12
CA ALA A 33 -6.56 -39.57 -14.12
C ALA A 33 -8.05 -39.22 -14.15
N LYS A 34 -8.66 -39.10 -15.35
CA LYS A 34 -10.11 -38.89 -15.49
C LYS A 34 -10.93 -40.06 -14.88
N VAL A 35 -10.47 -41.28 -15.05
CA VAL A 35 -11.18 -42.48 -14.52
C VAL A 35 -11.07 -42.53 -12.99
N ILE A 36 -9.87 -42.30 -12.44
CA ILE A 36 -9.62 -42.26 -11.00
C ILE A 36 -10.44 -41.14 -10.35
N LYS A 37 -10.46 -39.95 -10.96
CA LYS A 37 -11.22 -38.81 -10.43
C LYS A 37 -12.73 -39.04 -10.43
N ALA A 38 -13.24 -39.77 -11.40
CA ALA A 38 -14.67 -40.08 -11.49
C ALA A 38 -15.12 -41.10 -10.39
N ASP A 39 -14.33 -42.15 -10.20
CA ASP A 39 -14.57 -43.17 -9.18
C ASP A 39 -13.28 -43.96 -8.94
N PRO A 40 -12.53 -43.70 -7.85
CA PRO A 40 -11.29 -44.41 -7.55
C PRO A 40 -11.42 -45.90 -7.38
N GLU A 41 -12.55 -46.38 -6.82
CA GLU A 41 -12.80 -47.81 -6.63
C GLU A 41 -13.09 -48.51 -7.94
N ALA A 42 -13.96 -47.95 -8.79
CA ALA A 42 -14.27 -48.51 -10.11
C ALA A 42 -13.07 -48.44 -11.07
N ALA A 43 -12.10 -47.55 -10.81
CA ALA A 43 -10.87 -47.40 -11.63
C ALA A 43 -9.89 -48.58 -11.46
N LYS A 44 -9.95 -49.37 -10.41
CA LYS A 44 -8.93 -50.37 -10.01
C LYS A 44 -8.48 -51.30 -11.12
N ASP A 45 -9.40 -51.87 -11.87
CA ASP A 45 -9.07 -52.80 -12.96
C ASP A 45 -8.35 -52.12 -14.11
N GLN A 46 -8.80 -50.91 -14.50
CA GLN A 46 -8.16 -50.11 -15.56
C GLN A 46 -6.76 -49.65 -15.13
N VAL A 47 -6.62 -49.18 -13.91
CA VAL A 47 -5.33 -48.79 -13.33
C VAL A 47 -4.36 -49.97 -13.30
N LYS A 48 -4.83 -51.16 -12.91
CA LYS A 48 -4.03 -52.41 -12.91
C LYS A 48 -3.52 -52.75 -14.30
N ASP A 49 -4.33 -52.56 -15.33
CA ASP A 49 -3.93 -52.86 -16.71
C ASP A 49 -2.93 -51.80 -17.26
N VAL A 50 -3.13 -50.50 -16.93
CA VAL A 50 -2.15 -49.45 -17.25
C VAL A 50 -0.83 -49.72 -16.51
N TYR A 51 -0.90 -50.09 -15.22
CA TYR A 51 0.29 -50.47 -14.44
C TYR A 51 1.08 -51.60 -15.06
N LYS A 52 0.40 -52.73 -15.43
CA LYS A 52 1.08 -53.89 -16.04
C LYS A 52 1.89 -53.51 -17.30
N LYS A 53 1.33 -52.60 -18.12
CA LYS A 53 1.99 -52.10 -19.34
C LYS A 53 3.11 -51.14 -19.07
N ASN A 54 3.09 -50.44 -17.92
CA ASN A 54 3.99 -49.30 -17.60
C ASN A 54 4.84 -49.56 -16.35
N LYS A 55 5.10 -50.80 -15.93
CA LYS A 55 5.85 -51.15 -14.70
C LYS A 55 7.24 -50.51 -14.58
N LYS A 56 7.89 -50.15 -15.70
CA LYS A 56 9.22 -49.52 -15.77
C LYS A 56 9.15 -48.06 -16.14
N ASN A 57 7.97 -47.48 -16.31
CA ASN A 57 7.79 -46.08 -16.69
C ASN A 57 7.43 -45.25 -15.46
N ALA A 58 8.45 -44.65 -14.83
CA ALA A 58 8.30 -43.87 -13.60
C ALA A 58 7.33 -42.68 -13.76
N GLU A 59 7.30 -42.04 -14.94
CA GLU A 59 6.43 -40.91 -15.24
C GLU A 59 4.96 -41.27 -15.18
N VAL A 60 4.59 -42.39 -15.87
CA VAL A 60 3.20 -42.86 -15.84
C VAL A 60 2.81 -43.31 -14.44
N LEU A 61 3.72 -43.99 -13.71
CA LEU A 61 3.44 -44.41 -12.32
C LEU A 61 3.22 -43.25 -11.38
N VAL A 62 4.04 -42.19 -11.48
CA VAL A 62 3.79 -40.97 -10.70
C VAL A 62 2.48 -40.29 -11.12
N GLY A 63 2.17 -40.28 -12.42
CA GLY A 63 0.88 -39.74 -12.92
C GLY A 63 -0.32 -40.42 -12.29
N ILE A 64 -0.29 -41.78 -12.21
CA ILE A 64 -1.31 -42.54 -11.51
C ILE A 64 -1.35 -42.16 -10.01
N GLY A 65 -0.19 -42.09 -9.34
CA GLY A 65 -0.10 -41.72 -7.94
C GLY A 65 -0.66 -40.31 -7.67
N ARG A 66 -0.38 -39.32 -8.54
CA ARG A 66 -0.94 -37.96 -8.43
C ARG A 66 -2.46 -37.96 -8.62
N ALA A 67 -2.98 -38.73 -9.56
CA ALA A 67 -4.44 -38.86 -9.75
C ALA A 67 -5.15 -39.37 -8.49
N TYR A 68 -4.58 -40.38 -7.82
CA TYR A 68 -5.09 -40.85 -6.53
C TYR A 68 -4.95 -39.80 -5.43
N PHE A 69 -3.82 -39.06 -5.40
CA PHE A 69 -3.61 -38.01 -4.44
C PHE A 69 -4.66 -36.88 -4.59
N GLU A 70 -4.96 -36.48 -5.82
CA GLU A 70 -6.02 -35.50 -6.12
C GLU A 70 -7.41 -35.99 -5.74
N ALA A 71 -7.64 -37.30 -5.88
CA ALA A 71 -8.85 -37.98 -5.41
C ALA A 71 -8.87 -38.21 -3.88
N LYS A 72 -7.88 -37.68 -3.13
CA LYS A 72 -7.71 -37.85 -1.67
C LYS A 72 -7.42 -39.26 -1.20
N ASP A 73 -7.11 -40.20 -2.11
CA ASP A 73 -6.65 -41.54 -1.80
C ASP A 73 -5.13 -41.55 -1.62
N THR A 74 -4.67 -41.13 -0.45
CA THR A 74 -3.24 -41.04 -0.13
C THR A 74 -2.59 -42.42 -0.01
N ALA A 75 -3.37 -43.48 0.27
CA ALA A 75 -2.86 -44.86 0.36
C ALA A 75 -2.41 -45.38 -1.01
N ASN A 76 -3.28 -45.30 -2.02
CA ASN A 76 -2.92 -45.68 -3.37
C ASN A 76 -1.89 -44.70 -3.98
N ALA A 77 -1.96 -43.41 -3.72
CA ALA A 77 -0.94 -42.43 -4.11
C ALA A 77 0.46 -42.85 -3.65
N LYS A 78 0.61 -43.27 -2.37
CA LYS A 78 1.87 -43.77 -1.79
C LYS A 78 2.38 -45.03 -2.48
N ILE A 79 1.48 -45.97 -2.79
CA ILE A 79 1.83 -47.23 -3.49
C ILE A 79 2.45 -46.90 -4.86
N TYR A 80 1.81 -46.02 -5.66
CA TYR A 80 2.29 -45.69 -7.00
C TYR A 80 3.52 -44.78 -6.98
N ALA A 81 3.70 -43.92 -6.00
CA ALA A 81 4.95 -43.18 -5.78
C ALA A 81 6.12 -44.16 -5.54
N ASN A 82 5.94 -45.16 -4.69
CA ASN A 82 6.96 -46.18 -4.43
C ASN A 82 7.25 -47.04 -5.67
N TYR A 83 6.25 -47.37 -6.46
CA TYR A 83 6.47 -48.07 -7.73
C TYR A 83 7.28 -47.24 -8.72
N ALA A 84 7.04 -45.93 -8.78
CA ALA A 84 7.82 -45.01 -9.61
C ALA A 84 9.28 -44.93 -9.18
N ILE A 85 9.55 -44.80 -7.87
CA ILE A 85 10.90 -44.83 -7.30
C ILE A 85 11.61 -46.16 -7.62
N LYS A 86 10.91 -47.27 -7.48
CA LYS A 86 11.45 -48.60 -7.83
C LYS A 86 11.73 -48.74 -9.34
N ALA A 87 10.91 -48.12 -10.19
CA ALA A 87 11.11 -48.13 -11.64
C ALA A 87 12.31 -47.26 -12.06
N ASN A 88 12.47 -46.09 -11.45
CA ASN A 88 13.59 -45.20 -11.67
C ASN A 88 13.85 -44.35 -10.42
N LYS A 89 14.89 -44.67 -9.64
CA LYS A 89 15.29 -43.93 -8.43
C LYS A 89 15.72 -42.51 -8.70
N ASN A 90 16.16 -42.19 -9.92
CA ASN A 90 16.61 -40.87 -10.30
C ASN A 90 15.49 -39.98 -10.89
N TYR A 91 14.24 -40.44 -10.79
CA TYR A 91 13.08 -39.65 -11.16
C TYR A 91 12.45 -39.03 -9.92
N GLY A 92 12.85 -37.75 -9.64
CA GLY A 92 12.54 -37.03 -8.40
C GLY A 92 11.06 -36.89 -8.06
N ALA A 93 10.19 -36.92 -9.08
CA ALA A 93 8.74 -36.73 -8.90
C ALA A 93 8.06 -37.78 -7.99
N GLY A 94 8.64 -38.99 -7.89
CA GLY A 94 8.15 -40.01 -6.95
C GLY A 94 8.34 -39.62 -5.49
N TYR A 95 9.54 -39.10 -5.15
CA TYR A 95 9.83 -38.59 -3.81
C TYR A 95 9.04 -37.32 -3.49
N ILE A 96 8.84 -36.45 -4.50
CA ILE A 96 8.03 -35.24 -4.35
C ILE A 96 6.60 -35.61 -3.98
N LEU A 97 6.01 -36.61 -4.64
CA LEU A 97 4.67 -37.08 -4.30
C LEU A 97 4.58 -37.65 -2.87
N LEU A 98 5.60 -38.38 -2.40
CA LEU A 98 5.66 -38.82 -1.00
C LEU A 98 5.72 -37.63 -0.04
N GLY A 99 6.50 -36.61 -0.34
CA GLY A 99 6.53 -35.38 0.44
C GLY A 99 5.19 -34.66 0.47
N ASP A 100 4.51 -34.55 -0.69
CA ASP A 100 3.18 -33.93 -0.78
C ASP A 100 2.13 -34.70 0.07
N ILE A 101 2.23 -36.04 0.15
CA ILE A 101 1.39 -36.85 1.03
C ILE A 101 1.64 -36.54 2.51
N GLU A 102 2.90 -36.36 2.92
CA GLU A 102 3.20 -36.00 4.32
C GLU A 102 2.75 -34.57 4.67
N VAL A 103 2.78 -33.63 3.71
CA VAL A 103 2.19 -32.28 3.90
C VAL A 103 0.71 -32.35 4.25
N VAL A 104 -0.08 -33.20 3.57
CA VAL A 104 -1.52 -33.38 3.87
C VAL A 104 -1.75 -33.97 5.25
N LYS A 105 -0.77 -34.69 5.80
CA LYS A 105 -0.79 -35.21 7.17
C LYS A 105 -0.29 -34.24 8.22
N ASP A 106 0.03 -33.00 7.80
CA ASP A 106 0.65 -31.96 8.64
C ASP A 106 2.04 -32.36 9.20
N ASP A 107 2.73 -33.29 8.55
CA ASP A 107 4.10 -33.68 8.91
C ASP A 107 5.13 -33.00 8.01
N GLY A 108 5.41 -31.72 8.33
CA GLY A 108 6.40 -30.93 7.59
C GLY A 108 7.82 -31.47 7.68
N GLY A 109 8.17 -32.19 8.76
CA GLY A 109 9.48 -32.80 8.94
C GLY A 109 9.69 -33.97 7.98
N ALA A 110 8.73 -34.91 7.94
CA ALA A 110 8.78 -36.01 6.99
C ALA A 110 8.70 -35.51 5.53
N ALA A 111 7.88 -34.51 5.24
CA ALA A 111 7.80 -33.89 3.92
C ALA A 111 9.16 -33.33 3.47
N ALA A 112 9.84 -32.55 4.33
CA ALA A 112 11.17 -32.01 4.04
C ALA A 112 12.18 -33.12 3.74
N GLY A 113 12.15 -34.22 4.51
CA GLY A 113 13.00 -35.40 4.27
C GLY A 113 12.79 -35.99 2.88
N TRP A 114 11.55 -36.13 2.42
CA TRP A 114 11.25 -36.64 1.09
C TRP A 114 11.66 -35.66 -0.02
N TYR A 115 11.51 -34.35 0.18
CA TYR A 115 11.98 -33.36 -0.80
C TYR A 115 13.52 -33.33 -0.89
N GLN A 116 14.23 -33.54 0.23
CA GLN A 116 15.70 -33.71 0.20
C GLN A 116 16.11 -34.96 -0.60
N GLN A 117 15.36 -36.07 -0.48
CA GLN A 117 15.60 -37.25 -1.33
C GLN A 117 15.36 -36.94 -2.81
N ALA A 118 14.30 -36.17 -3.12
CA ALA A 118 14.06 -35.74 -4.49
C ALA A 118 15.24 -34.91 -5.05
N ILE A 119 15.78 -33.95 -4.27
CA ILE A 119 16.95 -33.15 -4.65
C ILE A 119 18.18 -34.02 -4.83
N TYR A 120 18.42 -34.99 -3.95
CA TYR A 120 19.58 -35.86 -4.00
C TYR A 120 19.58 -36.77 -5.24
N PHE A 121 18.45 -37.39 -5.58
CA PHE A 121 18.36 -38.32 -6.70
C PHE A 121 18.10 -37.63 -8.05
N ASP A 122 17.50 -36.44 -8.05
CA ASP A 122 17.17 -35.69 -9.27
C ASP A 122 17.51 -34.19 -9.09
N PRO A 123 18.84 -33.85 -9.01
CA PRO A 123 19.29 -32.51 -8.69
C PRO A 123 19.00 -31.46 -9.77
N LYS A 124 18.54 -31.89 -10.96
CA LYS A 124 18.12 -30.97 -12.03
C LYS A 124 16.64 -30.63 -12.00
N ASN A 125 15.88 -31.30 -11.15
CA ASN A 125 14.44 -31.04 -11.01
C ASN A 125 14.20 -29.88 -10.04
N PRO A 126 13.70 -28.73 -10.50
CA PRO A 126 13.50 -27.57 -9.64
C PRO A 126 12.41 -27.78 -8.57
N ASP A 127 11.44 -28.67 -8.83
CA ASP A 127 10.30 -28.88 -7.92
C ASP A 127 10.73 -29.39 -6.55
N GLY A 128 11.76 -30.25 -6.48
CA GLY A 128 12.32 -30.71 -5.21
C GLY A 128 12.80 -29.55 -4.34
N TYR A 129 13.53 -28.63 -4.92
CA TYR A 129 14.06 -27.44 -4.24
C TYR A 129 12.92 -26.47 -3.84
N LEU A 130 11.97 -26.22 -4.74
CA LEU A 130 10.85 -25.33 -4.49
C LEU A 130 9.94 -25.87 -3.36
N LYS A 131 9.65 -27.16 -3.37
CA LYS A 131 8.85 -27.81 -2.33
C LYS A 131 9.57 -27.78 -0.98
N TYR A 132 10.88 -28.10 -0.96
CA TYR A 132 11.70 -27.98 0.24
C TYR A 132 11.72 -26.55 0.78
N ALA A 133 11.97 -25.58 -0.09
CA ALA A 133 12.00 -24.18 0.29
C ALA A 133 10.65 -23.69 0.85
N ASN A 134 9.55 -24.11 0.22
CA ASN A 134 8.21 -23.74 0.68
C ASN A 134 7.86 -24.32 2.06
N ILE A 135 8.24 -25.57 2.36
CA ILE A 135 7.95 -26.16 3.67
C ILE A 135 8.84 -25.59 4.77
N SER A 136 10.06 -25.18 4.42
CA SER A 136 11.06 -24.64 5.35
C SER A 136 10.94 -23.13 5.59
N ARG A 137 10.28 -22.38 4.71
CA ARG A 137 10.27 -20.91 4.71
C ARG A 137 9.81 -20.25 6.02
N GLY A 138 8.87 -20.87 6.73
CA GLY A 138 8.33 -20.34 7.98
C GLY A 138 9.26 -20.54 9.17
N ARG A 139 10.12 -21.56 9.12
CA ARG A 139 11.05 -21.92 10.20
C ARG A 139 12.47 -21.42 9.93
N SER A 140 12.94 -21.57 8.70
CA SER A 140 14.34 -21.29 8.29
C SER A 140 14.35 -20.74 6.86
N PRO A 141 13.93 -19.48 6.62
CA PRO A 141 13.92 -18.92 5.26
C PRO A 141 15.31 -18.85 4.64
N GLU A 142 16.36 -18.66 5.45
CA GLU A 142 17.76 -18.63 4.99
C GLU A 142 18.20 -20.00 4.48
N GLU A 143 17.81 -21.08 5.15
CA GLU A 143 18.09 -22.45 4.70
C GLU A 143 17.32 -22.76 3.41
N ALA A 144 16.06 -22.32 3.32
CA ALA A 144 15.25 -22.46 2.11
C ALA A 144 15.93 -21.79 0.90
N VAL A 145 16.44 -20.58 1.08
CA VAL A 145 17.20 -19.84 0.06
C VAL A 145 18.52 -20.53 -0.26
N SER A 146 19.25 -21.04 0.74
CA SER A 146 20.48 -21.80 0.54
C SER A 146 20.26 -23.01 -0.37
N LYS A 147 19.19 -23.75 -0.16
CA LYS A 147 18.81 -24.89 -1.02
C LYS A 147 18.48 -24.46 -2.45
N LEU A 148 17.81 -23.35 -2.64
CA LEU A 148 17.59 -22.80 -3.99
C LEU A 148 18.91 -22.39 -4.68
N ASN A 149 19.90 -21.89 -3.93
CA ASN A 149 21.20 -21.57 -4.49
C ASN A 149 21.97 -22.81 -4.98
N GLU A 150 21.76 -24.00 -4.39
CA GLU A 150 22.30 -25.26 -4.91
C GLU A 150 21.75 -25.58 -6.32
N LEU A 151 20.48 -25.22 -6.62
CA LEU A 151 19.90 -25.38 -7.94
C LEU A 151 20.59 -24.53 -9.02
N ARG A 152 21.14 -23.38 -8.66
CA ARG A 152 21.78 -22.45 -9.61
C ARG A 152 22.88 -23.12 -10.44
N ALA A 153 23.70 -23.97 -9.80
CA ALA A 153 24.75 -24.71 -10.48
C ALA A 153 24.24 -25.81 -11.44
N GLN A 154 23.05 -26.36 -11.14
CA GLN A 154 22.41 -27.42 -11.91
C GLN A 154 21.54 -26.89 -13.05
N ARG A 155 20.95 -25.72 -12.88
CA ARG A 155 19.97 -25.12 -13.79
C ARG A 155 20.24 -23.62 -13.98
N PRO A 156 21.32 -23.24 -14.68
CA PRO A 156 21.63 -21.83 -14.95
C PRO A 156 20.60 -21.13 -15.87
N ASP A 157 19.73 -21.91 -16.52
CA ASP A 157 18.61 -21.42 -17.32
C ASP A 157 17.44 -20.87 -16.48
N ILE A 158 17.37 -21.24 -15.19
CA ILE A 158 16.32 -20.79 -14.28
C ILE A 158 16.76 -19.52 -13.53
N ALA A 159 15.84 -18.57 -13.39
CA ALA A 159 16.04 -17.40 -12.54
C ALA A 159 15.95 -17.77 -11.05
N VAL A 160 16.99 -18.45 -10.52
CA VAL A 160 17.00 -18.93 -9.13
C VAL A 160 16.87 -17.76 -8.14
N ASP A 161 17.38 -16.57 -8.49
CA ASP A 161 17.21 -15.37 -7.66
C ASP A 161 15.74 -14.97 -7.53
N ALA A 162 14.94 -15.09 -8.59
CA ALA A 162 13.50 -14.86 -8.51
C ALA A 162 12.80 -15.88 -7.61
N LEU A 163 13.23 -17.15 -7.64
CA LEU A 163 12.68 -18.19 -6.75
C LEU A 163 13.04 -17.91 -5.28
N ALA A 164 14.27 -17.50 -5.00
CA ALA A 164 14.71 -17.10 -3.66
C ALA A 164 13.93 -15.88 -3.17
N ALA A 165 13.70 -14.88 -4.04
CA ALA A 165 12.90 -13.72 -3.73
C ALA A 165 11.45 -14.09 -3.35
N ARG A 166 10.80 -15.00 -4.10
CA ARG A 166 9.44 -15.50 -3.75
C ARG A 166 9.36 -16.10 -2.34
N ILE A 167 10.37 -16.88 -1.95
CA ILE A 167 10.44 -17.47 -0.61
C ILE A 167 10.56 -16.39 0.46
N LEU A 168 11.46 -15.43 0.27
CA LEU A 168 11.68 -14.33 1.19
C LEU A 168 10.44 -13.42 1.29
N TYR A 169 9.81 -13.09 0.16
CA TYR A 169 8.55 -12.35 0.12
C TYR A 169 7.45 -13.04 0.95
N SER A 170 7.25 -14.35 0.72
CA SER A 170 6.25 -15.14 1.46
C SER A 170 6.58 -15.32 2.94
N SER A 171 7.82 -15.05 3.35
CA SER A 171 8.30 -15.04 4.74
C SER A 171 8.33 -13.63 5.35
N ASN A 172 7.74 -12.64 4.68
CA ASN A 172 7.73 -11.22 5.05
C ASN A 172 9.12 -10.61 5.23
N ARG A 173 10.11 -11.10 4.46
CA ARG A 173 11.48 -10.58 4.42
C ARG A 173 11.65 -9.69 3.18
N LEU A 174 10.90 -8.56 3.18
CA LEU A 174 10.70 -7.74 1.98
C LEU A 174 12.01 -7.15 1.43
N GLU A 175 12.89 -6.59 2.29
CA GLU A 175 14.16 -6.02 1.85
C GLU A 175 15.06 -7.09 1.21
N GLN A 176 15.18 -8.26 1.86
CA GLN A 176 15.99 -9.36 1.34
C GLN A 176 15.41 -9.92 0.03
N SER A 177 14.08 -10.00 -0.07
CA SER A 177 13.39 -10.39 -1.30
C SER A 177 13.72 -9.44 -2.44
N LEU A 178 13.63 -8.14 -2.19
CA LEU A 178 13.94 -7.12 -3.18
C LEU A 178 15.41 -7.19 -3.65
N ASP A 179 16.35 -7.42 -2.73
CA ASP A 179 17.76 -7.62 -3.04
C ASP A 179 18.01 -8.84 -3.95
N TYR A 180 17.19 -9.89 -3.81
CA TYR A 180 17.27 -11.05 -4.71
C TYR A 180 16.64 -10.77 -6.07
N TYR A 181 15.52 -10.04 -6.14
CA TYR A 181 14.98 -9.61 -7.43
C TYR A 181 15.92 -8.67 -8.17
N ASP A 182 16.66 -7.80 -7.47
CA ASP A 182 17.64 -6.90 -8.06
C ASP A 182 18.81 -7.65 -8.75
N LYS A 183 19.10 -8.90 -8.34
CA LYS A 183 20.11 -9.76 -8.98
C LYS A 183 19.65 -10.35 -10.31
N VAL A 184 18.35 -10.31 -10.61
CA VAL A 184 17.81 -10.82 -11.89
C VAL A 184 18.06 -9.79 -12.99
N THR A 185 19.18 -9.90 -13.68
CA THR A 185 19.56 -8.97 -14.75
C THR A 185 18.71 -9.12 -16.01
N ASP A 186 18.30 -10.33 -16.33
CA ASP A 186 17.42 -10.63 -17.47
C ASP A 186 15.95 -10.69 -16.99
N LYS A 187 15.27 -9.57 -17.08
CA LYS A 187 13.84 -9.45 -16.67
C LYS A 187 12.89 -10.35 -17.47
N SER A 188 13.30 -10.84 -18.65
CA SER A 188 12.47 -11.76 -19.45
C SER A 188 12.25 -13.10 -18.76
N LYS A 189 13.15 -13.48 -17.84
CA LYS A 189 13.06 -14.70 -17.02
C LYS A 189 12.10 -14.58 -15.84
N LEU A 190 11.63 -13.38 -15.50
CA LEU A 190 10.66 -13.17 -14.46
C LEU A 190 9.28 -13.63 -14.94
N GLU A 191 8.57 -14.36 -14.11
CA GLU A 191 7.17 -14.67 -14.32
C GLU A 191 6.28 -13.47 -13.93
N ASP A 192 5.02 -13.47 -14.33
CA ASP A 192 4.07 -12.41 -13.97
C ASP A 192 3.93 -12.25 -12.46
N LEU A 193 4.04 -13.35 -11.71
CA LEU A 193 4.03 -13.33 -10.25
C LEU A 193 5.25 -12.59 -9.70
N ASP A 194 6.44 -12.81 -10.27
CA ASP A 194 7.67 -12.14 -9.84
C ASP A 194 7.59 -10.63 -10.06
N ILE A 195 7.13 -10.24 -11.25
CA ILE A 195 6.96 -8.82 -11.60
C ILE A 195 5.99 -8.15 -10.62
N THR A 196 4.89 -8.85 -10.30
CA THR A 196 3.88 -8.35 -9.35
C THR A 196 4.45 -8.24 -7.93
N ASN A 197 5.13 -9.28 -7.44
CA ASN A 197 5.74 -9.27 -6.11
C ASN A 197 6.81 -8.19 -6.00
N TYR A 198 7.74 -8.14 -6.97
CA TYR A 198 8.81 -7.15 -7.02
C TYR A 198 8.27 -5.70 -7.00
N ALA A 199 7.28 -5.41 -7.85
CA ALA A 199 6.67 -4.08 -7.87
C ALA A 199 5.90 -3.78 -6.57
N THR A 200 5.19 -4.76 -6.01
CA THR A 200 4.42 -4.60 -4.77
C THR A 200 5.32 -4.35 -3.57
N GLU A 201 6.36 -5.16 -3.37
CA GLU A 201 7.28 -4.98 -2.23
C GLU A 201 8.10 -3.70 -2.33
N ALA A 202 8.53 -3.32 -3.54
CA ALA A 202 9.18 -2.04 -3.77
C ALA A 202 8.24 -0.86 -3.39
N TRP A 203 6.93 -0.97 -3.72
CA TRP A 203 5.94 0.01 -3.28
C TRP A 203 5.76 0.02 -1.75
N MET A 204 5.65 -1.14 -1.10
CA MET A 204 5.54 -1.27 0.35
C MET A 204 6.75 -0.69 1.08
N LEU A 205 7.95 -0.86 0.52
CA LEU A 205 9.22 -0.30 1.02
C LEU A 205 9.46 1.15 0.59
N GLN A 206 8.46 1.81 0.03
CA GLN A 206 8.50 3.20 -0.46
C GLN A 206 9.57 3.48 -1.53
N LYS A 207 10.08 2.45 -2.20
CA LYS A 207 11.00 2.56 -3.36
C LYS A 207 10.19 2.79 -4.64
N ARG A 208 9.58 3.99 -4.74
CA ARG A 208 8.54 4.32 -5.73
C ARG A 208 8.99 4.16 -7.18
N GLU A 209 10.19 4.65 -7.52
CA GLU A 209 10.74 4.57 -8.88
C GLU A 209 10.93 3.12 -9.31
N LYS A 210 11.45 2.27 -8.43
CA LYS A 210 11.68 0.85 -8.70
C LYS A 210 10.35 0.10 -8.89
N SER A 211 9.37 0.37 -8.04
CA SER A 211 8.02 -0.18 -8.16
C SER A 211 7.37 0.24 -9.49
N LEU A 212 7.46 1.52 -9.84
CA LEU A 212 6.92 2.08 -11.07
C LEU A 212 7.59 1.44 -12.31
N GLU A 213 8.92 1.31 -12.31
CA GLU A 213 9.67 0.67 -13.39
C GLU A 213 9.18 -0.76 -13.63
N MET A 214 9.07 -1.55 -12.56
CA MET A 214 8.65 -2.95 -12.67
C MET A 214 7.18 -3.11 -13.06
N ALA A 215 6.30 -2.28 -12.54
CA ALA A 215 4.89 -2.29 -12.93
C ALA A 215 4.71 -1.90 -14.41
N ARG A 216 5.44 -0.88 -14.89
CA ARG A 216 5.46 -0.51 -16.32
C ARG A 216 6.03 -1.62 -17.19
N TYR A 217 7.11 -2.30 -16.75
CA TYR A 217 7.61 -3.48 -17.44
C TYR A 217 6.54 -4.57 -17.56
N GLY A 218 5.79 -4.83 -16.48
CA GLY A 218 4.64 -5.74 -16.53
C GLY A 218 3.61 -5.32 -17.58
N LEU A 219 3.27 -4.04 -17.66
CA LEU A 219 2.31 -3.52 -18.64
C LEU A 219 2.76 -3.68 -20.10
N THR A 220 4.08 -3.78 -20.37
CA THR A 220 4.56 -4.13 -21.73
C THR A 220 4.19 -5.56 -22.11
N ARG A 221 3.97 -6.46 -21.14
CA ARG A 221 3.58 -7.86 -21.36
C ARG A 221 2.05 -8.01 -21.42
N ASN A 222 1.34 -7.30 -20.55
CA ASN A 222 -0.13 -7.27 -20.55
C ASN A 222 -0.62 -5.90 -20.04
N ALA A 223 -0.99 -5.01 -20.98
CA ALA A 223 -1.47 -3.67 -20.71
C ALA A 223 -2.79 -3.63 -19.89
N ARG A 224 -3.55 -4.73 -19.85
CA ARG A 224 -4.84 -4.83 -19.14
C ARG A 224 -4.74 -5.47 -17.76
N LYS A 225 -3.53 -5.82 -17.29
CA LYS A 225 -3.32 -6.43 -15.96
C LYS A 225 -3.63 -5.45 -14.84
N ALA A 226 -4.71 -5.70 -14.10
CA ALA A 226 -5.19 -4.81 -13.03
C ALA A 226 -4.11 -4.53 -11.96
N ALA A 227 -3.34 -5.54 -11.52
CA ALA A 227 -2.30 -5.37 -10.50
C ALA A 227 -1.23 -4.35 -10.93
N TRP A 228 -0.82 -4.37 -12.19
CA TRP A 228 0.22 -3.46 -12.69
C TRP A 228 -0.31 -2.06 -12.96
N ASN A 229 -1.53 -1.92 -13.51
CA ASN A 229 -2.19 -0.61 -13.63
C ASN A 229 -2.36 0.04 -12.25
N ARG A 230 -2.76 -0.74 -11.23
CA ARG A 230 -2.89 -0.28 -9.84
C ARG A 230 -1.56 0.24 -9.29
N LEU A 231 -0.47 -0.52 -9.43
CA LEU A 231 0.83 -0.12 -8.92
C LEU A 231 1.39 1.11 -9.62
N VAL A 232 1.22 1.21 -10.95
CA VAL A 232 1.59 2.44 -11.68
C VAL A 232 0.78 3.63 -11.17
N PHE A 233 -0.54 3.47 -11.04
CA PHE A 233 -1.44 4.49 -10.53
C PHE A 233 -1.04 4.97 -9.12
N TYR A 234 -0.79 4.04 -8.20
CA TYR A 234 -0.41 4.38 -6.83
C TYR A 234 0.93 5.10 -6.75
N ASN A 235 1.96 4.57 -7.43
CA ASN A 235 3.28 5.21 -7.45
C ASN A 235 3.23 6.62 -8.01
N LEU A 236 2.53 6.83 -9.14
CA LEU A 236 2.38 8.14 -9.75
C LEU A 236 1.62 9.13 -8.83
N THR A 237 0.61 8.64 -8.12
CA THR A 237 -0.13 9.46 -7.14
C THR A 237 0.78 9.87 -5.97
N ASP A 238 1.55 8.93 -5.41
CA ASP A 238 2.50 9.19 -4.33
C ASP A 238 3.63 10.15 -4.76
N MET A 239 4.04 10.08 -6.02
CA MET A 239 5.07 10.96 -6.62
C MET A 239 4.51 12.32 -7.09
N GLY A 240 3.22 12.57 -6.93
CA GLY A 240 2.57 13.81 -7.36
C GLY A 240 2.42 13.96 -8.88
N GLN A 241 2.62 12.90 -9.66
CA GLN A 241 2.49 12.91 -11.12
C GLN A 241 1.02 12.73 -11.52
N THR A 242 0.21 13.69 -11.14
CA THR A 242 -1.26 13.62 -11.09
C THR A 242 -1.92 13.29 -12.42
N GLU A 243 -1.51 13.96 -13.51
CA GLU A 243 -2.14 13.75 -14.82
C GLU A 243 -1.95 12.32 -15.34
N GLU A 244 -0.74 11.80 -15.17
CA GLU A 244 -0.44 10.43 -15.59
C GLU A 244 -1.11 9.43 -14.64
N ALA A 245 -1.13 9.68 -13.33
CA ALA A 245 -1.82 8.85 -12.35
C ALA A 245 -3.30 8.66 -12.73
N LEU A 246 -4.00 9.72 -13.14
CA LEU A 246 -5.39 9.65 -13.55
C LEU A 246 -5.63 8.79 -14.80
N LYS A 247 -4.69 8.72 -15.74
CA LYS A 247 -4.78 7.80 -16.89
C LYS A 247 -4.75 6.33 -16.45
N TYR A 248 -3.88 6.01 -15.47
CA TYR A 248 -3.80 4.64 -14.96
C TYR A 248 -4.92 4.31 -13.97
N ALA A 249 -5.49 5.31 -13.28
CA ALA A 249 -6.72 5.14 -12.54
C ALA A 249 -7.86 4.74 -13.49
N ASP A 250 -8.05 5.46 -14.61
CA ASP A 250 -9.04 5.10 -15.62
C ASP A 250 -8.79 3.70 -16.19
N ALA A 251 -7.54 3.36 -16.50
CA ALA A 251 -7.17 2.02 -16.98
C ALA A 251 -7.52 0.93 -15.95
N LEU A 252 -7.27 1.16 -14.64
CA LEU A 252 -7.61 0.22 -13.58
C LEU A 252 -9.13 0.03 -13.46
N PHE A 253 -9.89 1.13 -13.41
CA PHE A 253 -11.32 1.10 -13.10
C PHE A 253 -12.18 0.66 -14.29
N ASN A 254 -11.78 0.99 -15.52
CA ASN A 254 -12.62 0.85 -16.71
C ASN A 254 -12.09 -0.09 -17.79
N ALA A 255 -10.77 -0.36 -17.82
CA ALA A 255 -10.14 -1.10 -18.90
C ALA A 255 -9.36 -2.35 -18.49
N SER A 256 -9.11 -2.57 -17.20
CA SER A 256 -8.36 -3.73 -16.70
C SER A 256 -9.21 -5.00 -16.65
N ASP A 257 -8.57 -6.14 -16.91
CA ASP A 257 -9.23 -7.44 -16.85
C ASP A 257 -9.49 -7.87 -15.41
N SER A 258 -10.75 -8.19 -15.10
CA SER A 258 -11.18 -8.74 -13.80
C SER A 258 -10.71 -7.91 -12.59
N ALA A 259 -10.63 -6.59 -12.72
CA ALA A 259 -10.23 -5.71 -11.62
C ALA A 259 -11.24 -5.80 -10.47
N LYS A 260 -10.77 -6.23 -9.30
CA LYS A 260 -11.51 -6.11 -8.04
C LYS A 260 -11.13 -4.78 -7.42
N ILE A 261 -12.02 -3.80 -7.50
CA ILE A 261 -11.82 -2.48 -6.93
C ILE A 261 -12.08 -2.55 -5.42
N SER A 262 -11.19 -1.96 -4.64
CA SER A 262 -11.24 -1.92 -3.18
C SER A 262 -11.41 -0.49 -2.68
N GLY A 263 -11.75 -0.34 -1.40
CA GLY A 263 -11.79 0.97 -0.74
C GLY A 263 -10.45 1.72 -0.81
N PHE A 264 -9.34 0.98 -0.87
CA PHE A 264 -8.01 1.55 -1.03
C PHE A 264 -7.81 2.18 -2.42
N ASP A 265 -8.31 1.53 -3.48
CA ASP A 265 -8.31 2.09 -4.84
C ASP A 265 -9.10 3.40 -4.90
N TYR A 266 -10.26 3.46 -4.25
CA TYR A 266 -11.07 4.68 -4.16
C TYR A 266 -10.36 5.79 -3.38
N THR A 267 -9.61 5.47 -2.31
CA THR A 267 -8.81 6.43 -1.56
C THR A 267 -7.76 7.08 -2.46
N TYR A 268 -7.00 6.26 -3.21
CA TYR A 268 -5.99 6.77 -4.14
C TYR A 268 -6.62 7.58 -5.27
N TYR A 269 -7.75 7.13 -5.81
CA TYR A 269 -8.42 7.86 -6.89
C TYR A 269 -8.96 9.22 -6.41
N GLY A 270 -9.59 9.27 -5.24
CA GLY A 270 -10.01 10.51 -4.63
C GLY A 270 -8.85 11.47 -4.35
N THR A 271 -7.72 10.93 -3.89
CA THR A 271 -6.49 11.71 -3.66
C THR A 271 -5.93 12.28 -4.97
N ALA A 272 -5.82 11.48 -6.02
CA ALA A 272 -5.34 11.94 -7.33
C ALA A 272 -6.26 13.02 -7.92
N LEU A 273 -7.59 12.82 -7.83
CA LEU A 273 -8.58 13.80 -8.30
C LEU A 273 -8.52 15.11 -7.50
N LYS A 274 -8.33 15.03 -6.17
CA LYS A 274 -8.13 16.21 -5.31
C LYS A 274 -6.87 16.99 -5.74
N ASN A 275 -5.77 16.29 -5.97
CA ASN A 275 -4.52 16.89 -6.44
C ASN A 275 -4.67 17.53 -7.83
N ALA A 276 -5.54 16.98 -8.68
CA ALA A 276 -5.93 17.54 -9.98
C ALA A 276 -6.96 18.68 -9.85
N LYS A 277 -7.37 19.05 -8.65
CA LYS A 277 -8.41 20.05 -8.37
C LYS A 277 -9.80 19.68 -8.95
N GLN A 278 -10.05 18.40 -9.22
CA GLN A 278 -11.35 17.87 -9.64
C GLN A 278 -12.16 17.48 -8.39
N TYR A 279 -12.51 18.48 -7.58
CA TYR A 279 -13.01 18.27 -6.21
C TYR A 279 -14.33 17.49 -6.16
N ASP A 280 -15.30 17.77 -7.05
CA ASP A 280 -16.58 17.05 -7.08
C ASP A 280 -16.37 15.55 -7.25
N LYS A 281 -15.53 15.16 -8.21
CA LYS A 281 -15.19 13.75 -8.46
C LYS A 281 -14.37 13.16 -7.30
N ALA A 282 -13.46 13.95 -6.72
CA ALA A 282 -12.68 13.52 -5.55
C ALA A 282 -13.60 13.19 -4.38
N ILE A 283 -14.57 14.03 -4.09
CA ILE A 283 -15.57 13.83 -3.04
C ILE A 283 -16.37 12.54 -3.28
N GLU A 284 -16.81 12.30 -4.52
CA GLU A 284 -17.51 11.06 -4.88
C GLU A 284 -16.66 9.81 -4.56
N MET A 285 -15.40 9.79 -5.02
CA MET A 285 -14.51 8.65 -4.79
C MET A 285 -14.15 8.47 -3.31
N LEU A 286 -13.90 9.57 -2.58
CA LEU A 286 -13.60 9.51 -1.15
C LEU A 286 -14.80 9.02 -0.32
N LYS A 287 -16.04 9.37 -0.71
CA LYS A 287 -17.25 8.82 -0.08
C LYS A 287 -17.39 7.31 -0.33
N LYS A 288 -17.07 6.83 -1.55
CA LYS A 288 -17.00 5.40 -1.83
C LYS A 288 -15.91 4.73 -0.99
N ALA A 289 -14.75 5.37 -0.84
CA ALA A 289 -13.68 4.88 0.02
C ALA A 289 -14.12 4.74 1.48
N LEU A 290 -14.87 5.69 2.04
CA LEU A 290 -15.42 5.58 3.39
C LEU A 290 -16.39 4.42 3.54
N ALA A 291 -17.22 4.16 2.53
CA ALA A 291 -18.18 3.07 2.55
C ALA A 291 -17.51 1.69 2.53
N GLU A 292 -16.40 1.55 1.82
CA GLU A 292 -15.68 0.28 1.64
C GLU A 292 -14.63 -0.01 2.72
N ASN A 293 -14.04 1.02 3.36
CA ASN A 293 -12.94 0.87 4.33
C ASN A 293 -13.41 0.80 5.79
N LYS A 294 -14.61 0.32 6.08
CA LYS A 294 -15.24 0.38 7.42
C LYS A 294 -14.39 -0.17 8.55
N ASP A 295 -13.56 -1.17 8.27
CA ASP A 295 -12.74 -1.86 9.27
C ASP A 295 -11.30 -1.29 9.37
N ASN A 296 -10.97 -0.24 8.60
CA ASN A 296 -9.65 0.38 8.63
C ASN A 296 -9.73 1.83 9.13
N ALA A 297 -9.53 2.01 10.44
CA ALA A 297 -9.65 3.31 11.10
C ALA A 297 -8.71 4.38 10.53
N ASP A 298 -7.49 4.01 10.15
CA ASP A 298 -6.49 4.96 9.62
C ASP A 298 -6.91 5.47 8.23
N LEU A 299 -7.38 4.56 7.36
CA LEU A 299 -7.91 4.96 6.05
C LEU A 299 -9.18 5.77 6.17
N LEU A 300 -10.10 5.41 7.09
CA LEU A 300 -11.29 6.20 7.36
C LEU A 300 -10.94 7.63 7.74
N ASN A 301 -9.99 7.79 8.67
CA ASN A 301 -9.56 9.10 9.13
C ASN A 301 -8.83 9.89 8.04
N SER A 302 -7.96 9.26 7.27
CA SER A 302 -7.28 9.88 6.12
C SER A 302 -8.29 10.35 5.06
N ASN A 303 -9.31 9.53 4.76
CA ASN A 303 -10.36 9.89 3.82
C ASN A 303 -11.23 11.06 4.32
N LYS A 304 -11.56 11.11 5.63
CA LYS A 304 -12.29 12.23 6.23
C LYS A 304 -11.52 13.53 6.10
N LYS A 305 -10.21 13.51 6.41
CA LYS A 305 -9.33 14.68 6.22
C LYS A 305 -9.30 15.13 4.76
N SER A 306 -9.16 14.18 3.83
CA SER A 306 -9.15 14.47 2.39
C SER A 306 -10.49 15.03 1.88
N LEU A 307 -11.61 14.55 2.42
CA LEU A 307 -12.95 15.12 2.14
C LEU A 307 -13.06 16.55 2.64
N SER A 308 -12.64 16.81 3.89
CA SER A 308 -12.62 18.15 4.43
C SER A 308 -11.81 19.12 3.57
N ASP A 309 -10.60 18.69 3.15
CA ASP A 309 -9.75 19.50 2.25
C ASP A 309 -10.45 19.82 0.92
N ALA A 310 -11.13 18.81 0.33
CA ALA A 310 -11.84 18.97 -0.93
C ALA A 310 -13.04 19.93 -0.79
N TYR A 311 -13.82 19.77 0.26
CA TYR A 311 -14.94 20.66 0.55
C TYR A 311 -14.49 22.09 0.86
N ALA A 312 -13.40 22.25 1.64
CA ALA A 312 -12.83 23.58 1.92
C ALA A 312 -12.36 24.29 0.65
N ALA A 313 -11.76 23.52 -0.30
CA ALA A 313 -11.35 24.07 -1.59
C ALA A 313 -12.52 24.49 -2.49
N MET A 314 -13.70 23.91 -2.28
CA MET A 314 -14.96 24.31 -2.94
C MET A 314 -15.73 25.39 -2.14
N GLU A 315 -15.19 25.87 -1.04
CA GLU A 315 -15.82 26.83 -0.14
C GLU A 315 -17.11 26.28 0.55
N ASP A 316 -17.31 24.95 0.53
CA ASP A 316 -18.35 24.29 1.31
C ASP A 316 -17.84 24.04 2.74
N PHE A 317 -17.81 25.11 3.53
CA PHE A 317 -17.21 25.10 4.87
C PHE A 317 -18.02 24.27 5.88
N ASP A 318 -19.30 24.09 5.68
CA ASP A 318 -20.14 23.28 6.57
C ASP A 318 -19.72 21.80 6.49
N ASN A 319 -19.58 21.27 5.29
CA ASN A 319 -19.06 19.92 5.10
C ASN A 319 -17.57 19.82 5.44
N ALA A 320 -16.77 20.84 5.14
CA ALA A 320 -15.36 20.85 5.50
C ALA A 320 -15.14 20.72 7.01
N THR A 321 -15.86 21.53 7.82
CA THR A 321 -15.78 21.46 9.29
C THR A 321 -16.31 20.14 9.82
N LEU A 322 -17.46 19.66 9.32
CA LEU A 322 -18.05 18.37 9.71
C LEU A 322 -17.01 17.22 9.59
N TYR A 323 -16.42 17.05 8.40
CA TYR A 323 -15.47 15.96 8.18
C TYR A 323 -14.16 16.16 8.93
N TYR A 324 -13.70 17.40 9.15
CA TYR A 324 -12.49 17.66 9.92
C TYR A 324 -12.67 17.38 11.41
N GLU A 325 -13.80 17.78 11.98
CA GLU A 325 -14.16 17.47 13.37
C GLU A 325 -14.28 15.96 13.59
N GLU A 326 -14.91 15.25 12.66
CA GLU A 326 -14.96 13.79 12.70
C GLU A 326 -13.55 13.15 12.61
N TYR A 327 -12.65 13.72 11.80
CA TYR A 327 -11.25 13.29 11.74
C TYR A 327 -10.58 13.47 13.11
N LEU A 328 -10.67 14.67 13.72
CA LEU A 328 -10.05 14.98 15.00
C LEU A 328 -10.58 14.11 16.14
N LYS A 329 -11.87 13.76 16.11
CA LYS A 329 -12.50 12.90 17.12
C LYS A 329 -11.97 11.47 17.10
N ASN A 330 -11.55 10.97 15.92
CA ASN A 330 -11.19 9.57 15.71
C ASN A 330 -9.68 9.34 15.53
N VAL A 331 -8.89 10.40 15.33
CA VAL A 331 -7.43 10.26 15.22
C VAL A 331 -6.84 9.86 16.57
N GLN A 332 -5.94 8.87 16.57
CA GLN A 332 -5.33 8.35 17.80
C GLN A 332 -4.53 9.40 18.57
N LYS A 333 -3.83 10.27 17.86
CA LYS A 333 -3.02 11.36 18.42
C LYS A 333 -3.21 12.62 17.59
N THR A 334 -3.97 13.57 18.12
CA THR A 334 -4.10 14.90 17.54
C THR A 334 -2.78 15.66 17.66
N THR A 335 -2.38 16.37 16.61
CA THR A 335 -1.20 17.25 16.58
C THR A 335 -1.61 18.73 16.63
N ALA A 336 -0.66 19.62 16.95
CA ALA A 336 -0.90 21.07 16.85
C ALA A 336 -1.31 21.49 15.42
N SER A 337 -0.70 20.87 14.40
CA SER A 337 -1.05 21.13 13.00
C SER A 337 -2.49 20.72 12.66
N ASP A 338 -2.99 19.63 13.25
CA ASP A 338 -4.38 19.21 13.02
C ASP A 338 -5.36 20.23 13.65
N MET A 339 -5.10 20.71 14.85
CA MET A 339 -5.92 21.75 15.46
C MET A 339 -5.87 23.05 14.69
N ALA A 340 -4.68 23.48 14.25
CA ALA A 340 -4.50 24.66 13.40
C ALA A 340 -5.26 24.54 12.08
N GLY A 341 -5.34 23.33 11.52
CA GLY A 341 -6.12 23.04 10.31
C GLY A 341 -7.62 23.34 10.49
N LEU A 342 -8.23 22.85 11.56
CA LEU A 342 -9.65 23.15 11.87
C LEU A 342 -9.88 24.66 12.06
N ALA A 343 -9.01 25.32 12.84
CA ALA A 343 -9.12 26.76 13.07
C ALA A 343 -8.99 27.55 11.77
N THR A 344 -8.13 27.10 10.85
CA THR A 344 -7.96 27.70 9.52
C THR A 344 -9.25 27.56 8.69
N ILE A 345 -9.93 26.40 8.72
CA ILE A 345 -11.22 26.22 8.03
C ILE A 345 -12.24 27.23 8.55
N TYR A 346 -12.38 27.40 9.89
CA TYR A 346 -13.27 28.40 10.47
C TYR A 346 -12.88 29.84 10.10
N THR A 347 -11.59 30.16 10.03
CA THR A 347 -11.10 31.48 9.60
C THR A 347 -11.45 31.76 8.13
N ASN A 348 -11.24 30.77 7.25
CA ASN A 348 -11.61 30.88 5.84
C ASN A 348 -13.13 31.00 5.65
N MET A 349 -13.90 30.24 6.41
CA MET A 349 -15.36 30.38 6.47
C MET A 349 -15.78 31.81 6.85
N ALA A 350 -15.18 32.37 7.89
CA ALA A 350 -15.45 33.73 8.35
C ALA A 350 -15.13 34.80 7.29
N ALA A 351 -14.11 34.56 6.44
CA ALA A 351 -13.75 35.47 5.36
C ALA A 351 -14.83 35.58 4.26
N LYS A 352 -15.72 34.57 4.17
CA LYS A 352 -16.83 34.56 3.20
C LYS A 352 -18.18 34.96 3.81
N LEU A 353 -18.25 35.09 5.12
CA LEU A 353 -19.46 35.43 5.87
C LEU A 353 -19.47 36.90 6.31
N THR A 354 -20.65 37.39 6.68
CA THR A 354 -20.89 38.73 7.23
C THR A 354 -21.70 38.67 8.51
N GLY A 355 -21.75 39.77 9.24
CA GLY A 355 -22.63 39.91 10.43
C GLY A 355 -22.34 38.88 11.51
N ASP A 356 -23.39 38.34 12.12
CA ASP A 356 -23.24 37.41 13.25
C ASP A 356 -22.68 36.06 12.88
N GLN A 357 -22.91 35.58 11.66
CA GLN A 357 -22.35 34.34 11.17
C GLN A 357 -20.81 34.43 11.07
N LYS A 358 -20.27 35.57 10.59
CA LYS A 358 -18.81 35.82 10.60
C LYS A 358 -18.26 35.80 12.01
N LYS A 359 -18.94 36.51 12.93
CA LYS A 359 -18.48 36.55 14.34
C LYS A 359 -18.47 35.16 14.98
N GLU A 360 -19.50 34.35 14.71
CA GLU A 360 -19.58 32.98 15.25
C GLU A 360 -18.42 32.10 14.71
N ALA A 361 -18.14 32.15 13.42
CA ALA A 361 -17.03 31.42 12.83
C ALA A 361 -15.67 31.85 13.41
N LEU A 362 -15.45 33.15 13.60
CA LEU A 362 -14.24 33.69 14.24
C LEU A 362 -14.10 33.23 15.70
N LYS A 363 -15.21 33.22 16.48
CA LYS A 363 -15.20 32.70 17.85
C LYS A 363 -14.82 31.23 17.90
N LYS A 364 -15.33 30.41 16.97
CA LYS A 364 -14.94 29.01 16.85
C LYS A 364 -13.45 28.87 16.55
N ALA A 365 -12.91 29.66 15.62
CA ALA A 365 -11.49 29.68 15.32
C ALA A 365 -10.65 30.04 16.55
N ASP A 366 -11.03 31.11 17.30
CA ASP A 366 -10.33 31.51 18.52
C ASP A 366 -10.33 30.40 19.58
N ALA A 367 -11.48 29.75 19.79
CA ALA A 367 -11.60 28.66 20.74
C ALA A 367 -10.69 27.46 20.41
N VAL A 368 -10.57 27.11 19.10
CA VAL A 368 -9.66 26.04 18.66
C VAL A 368 -8.20 26.44 18.86
N TYR A 369 -7.81 27.68 18.55
CA TYR A 369 -6.45 28.15 18.81
C TYR A 369 -6.16 28.24 20.32
N ALA A 370 -7.14 28.60 21.17
CA ALA A 370 -6.98 28.54 22.61
C ALA A 370 -6.67 27.11 23.09
N GLN A 371 -7.47 26.15 22.69
CA GLN A 371 -7.25 24.73 23.00
C GLN A 371 -5.90 24.22 22.47
N LEU A 372 -5.45 24.70 21.28
CA LEU A 372 -4.13 24.37 20.74
C LEU A 372 -3.02 24.83 21.70
N GLY A 373 -3.08 26.09 22.17
CA GLY A 373 -2.07 26.60 23.11
C GLY A 373 -2.07 25.87 24.46
N GLU A 374 -3.23 25.48 24.96
CA GLU A 374 -3.36 24.70 26.18
C GLU A 374 -2.81 23.27 26.04
N LYS A 375 -3.14 22.60 24.93
CA LYS A 375 -2.75 21.21 24.68
C LYS A 375 -1.29 21.06 24.23
N PHE A 376 -0.75 22.07 23.59
CA PHE A 376 0.61 22.12 23.03
C PHE A 376 1.33 23.39 23.46
N PRO A 377 1.79 23.47 24.74
CA PRO A 377 2.42 24.69 25.28
C PRO A 377 3.63 25.18 24.48
N GLU A 378 4.35 24.29 23.81
CA GLU A 378 5.45 24.63 22.91
C GLU A 378 5.00 25.43 21.67
N ASN A 379 3.71 25.43 21.38
CA ASN A 379 3.10 26.18 20.27
C ASN A 379 2.32 27.43 20.76
N ILE A 380 2.49 27.84 22.01
CA ILE A 380 1.68 28.92 22.61
C ILE A 380 1.84 30.25 21.88
N ASP A 381 3.05 30.60 21.42
CA ASP A 381 3.31 31.83 20.66
C ASP A 381 2.58 31.82 19.31
N PHE A 382 2.57 30.68 18.63
CA PHE A 382 1.78 30.51 17.42
C PHE A 382 0.28 30.65 17.71
N ALA A 383 -0.20 30.00 18.75
CA ALA A 383 -1.60 30.07 19.16
C ALA A 383 -2.02 31.52 19.48
N ASN A 384 -1.25 32.23 20.30
CA ASN A 384 -1.50 33.62 20.65
C ASN A 384 -1.48 34.54 19.42
N PHE A 385 -0.54 34.34 18.52
CA PHE A 385 -0.48 35.14 17.29
C PHE A 385 -1.72 34.91 16.40
N MET A 386 -2.16 33.69 16.24
CA MET A 386 -3.38 33.40 15.48
C MET A 386 -4.65 33.91 16.18
N ARG A 387 -4.71 33.81 17.51
CA ARG A 387 -5.80 34.39 18.31
C ARG A 387 -5.82 35.92 18.19
N ALA A 388 -4.68 36.59 18.21
CA ALA A 388 -4.59 38.01 17.97
C ALA A 388 -5.22 38.42 16.64
N ARG A 389 -4.87 37.69 15.57
CA ARG A 389 -5.42 37.96 14.23
C ARG A 389 -6.94 37.68 14.15
N VAL A 390 -7.42 36.60 14.75
CA VAL A 390 -8.86 36.29 14.81
C VAL A 390 -9.61 37.36 15.59
N ASN A 391 -9.07 37.79 16.75
CA ASN A 391 -9.69 38.83 17.58
C ASN A 391 -9.60 40.22 16.94
N SER A 392 -8.57 40.54 16.16
CA SER A 392 -8.54 41.76 15.33
C SER A 392 -9.67 41.74 14.27
N ASN A 393 -10.00 40.60 13.71
CA ASN A 393 -11.12 40.45 12.77
C ASN A 393 -12.50 40.51 13.47
N LEU A 394 -12.59 40.19 14.77
CA LEU A 394 -13.80 40.37 15.58
C LEU A 394 -14.04 41.85 15.97
N ASP A 395 -12.96 42.58 16.14
CA ASP A 395 -12.93 44.03 16.50
C ASP A 395 -12.09 44.82 15.46
N PRO A 396 -12.58 44.96 14.21
CA PRO A 396 -11.79 45.57 13.13
C PRO A 396 -11.50 47.05 13.33
N GLU A 397 -12.29 47.75 14.12
CA GLU A 397 -12.05 49.15 14.49
C GLU A 397 -11.17 49.28 15.73
N THR A 398 -10.74 48.16 16.32
CA THR A 398 -9.87 48.11 17.52
C THR A 398 -10.46 48.89 18.73
N LYS A 399 -11.79 49.08 18.76
CA LYS A 399 -12.46 49.84 19.80
C LYS A 399 -12.48 49.15 21.16
N GLU A 400 -12.73 47.81 21.13
CA GLU A 400 -12.77 47.00 22.32
C GLU A 400 -11.42 46.50 22.74
N GLY A 401 -10.46 46.40 21.81
CA GLY A 401 -9.11 45.92 22.04
C GLY A 401 -9.04 44.39 22.25
N LEU A 402 -9.93 43.64 21.59
CA LEU A 402 -10.04 42.17 21.77
C LEU A 402 -8.73 41.44 21.48
N ALA A 403 -7.91 41.91 20.55
CA ALA A 403 -6.63 41.31 20.20
C ALA A 403 -5.46 41.73 21.13
N LYS A 404 -5.65 42.78 21.93
CA LYS A 404 -4.59 43.36 22.79
C LYS A 404 -3.88 42.32 23.67
N PRO A 405 -4.57 41.52 24.49
CA PRO A 405 -3.91 40.59 25.40
C PRO A 405 -3.03 39.56 24.68
N PHE A 406 -3.38 39.18 23.47
CA PHE A 406 -2.63 38.20 22.66
C PHE A 406 -1.40 38.84 22.02
N TYR A 407 -1.51 40.06 21.51
CA TYR A 407 -0.32 40.81 21.02
C TYR A 407 0.64 41.19 22.16
N GLU A 408 0.14 41.54 23.35
CA GLU A 408 0.99 41.73 24.52
C GLU A 408 1.73 40.43 24.90
N ALA A 409 1.06 39.26 24.84
CA ALA A 409 1.71 37.98 25.07
C ALA A 409 2.86 37.70 24.04
N ILE A 410 2.65 38.04 22.78
CA ILE A 410 3.71 37.93 21.75
C ILE A 410 4.88 38.90 22.05
N VAL A 411 4.59 40.12 22.46
CA VAL A 411 5.64 41.07 22.86
C VAL A 411 6.44 40.54 24.04
N ASN A 412 5.75 40.02 25.08
CA ASN A 412 6.41 39.52 26.28
C ASN A 412 7.28 38.25 25.99
N SER A 413 6.88 37.43 25.02
CA SER A 413 7.65 36.26 24.64
C SER A 413 8.84 36.56 23.74
N LEU A 414 8.71 37.52 22.82
CA LEU A 414 9.69 37.71 21.76
C LEU A 414 10.56 38.98 21.88
N ALA A 415 10.14 40.00 22.65
CA ALA A 415 10.83 41.27 22.63
C ALA A 415 12.30 41.17 23.11
N ASP A 416 12.55 40.40 24.15
CA ASP A 416 13.86 40.21 24.77
C ASP A 416 14.64 39.00 24.22
N LYS A 417 14.09 38.28 23.26
CA LYS A 417 14.75 37.15 22.62
C LYS A 417 15.93 37.63 21.77
N SER A 418 17.14 37.17 22.07
CA SER A 418 18.38 37.63 21.44
C SER A 418 18.61 37.10 20.02
N ASP A 419 18.04 35.94 19.71
CA ASP A 419 18.21 35.18 18.45
C ASP A 419 16.93 35.14 17.61
N ARG A 420 16.18 36.27 17.60
CA ARG A 420 14.95 36.40 16.80
C ARG A 420 15.22 36.16 15.32
N ASP A 421 14.45 35.27 14.73
CA ASP A 421 14.45 35.07 13.31
C ASP A 421 13.54 36.08 12.56
N ARG A 422 13.45 35.93 11.24
CA ARG A 422 12.60 36.80 10.39
C ARG A 422 11.12 36.68 10.76
N ALA A 423 10.64 35.49 11.16
CA ALA A 423 9.25 35.27 11.52
C ALA A 423 8.92 35.91 12.87
N ASP A 424 9.83 35.82 13.85
CA ASP A 424 9.70 36.48 15.16
C ASP A 424 9.60 37.99 14.98
N ASN A 425 10.49 38.57 14.18
CA ASN A 425 10.46 40.01 13.89
C ASN A 425 9.18 40.43 13.16
N ALA A 426 8.65 39.63 12.26
CA ALA A 426 7.39 39.93 11.60
C ALA A 426 6.19 39.89 12.58
N ARG A 427 6.16 38.93 13.52
CA ARG A 427 5.14 38.84 14.57
C ARG A 427 5.21 40.03 15.53
N LEU A 428 6.41 40.40 15.96
CA LEU A 428 6.62 41.58 16.81
C LEU A 428 6.20 42.86 16.11
N SER A 429 6.59 43.07 14.87
CA SER A 429 6.21 44.25 14.10
C SER A 429 4.68 44.35 13.97
N GLU A 430 3.98 43.23 13.73
CA GLU A 430 2.52 43.23 13.69
C GLU A 430 1.91 43.54 15.07
N ALA A 431 2.46 42.98 16.14
CA ALA A 431 2.02 43.23 17.52
C ALA A 431 2.22 44.70 17.92
N TYR A 432 3.38 45.23 17.68
CA TYR A 432 3.67 46.65 17.98
C TYR A 432 2.78 47.59 17.19
N ARG A 433 2.52 47.35 15.93
CA ARG A 433 1.61 48.16 15.11
C ARG A 433 0.17 48.15 15.65
N TYR A 434 -0.34 46.98 16.04
CA TYR A 434 -1.65 46.88 16.63
C TYR A 434 -1.73 47.62 17.97
N LEU A 435 -0.76 47.42 18.85
CA LEU A 435 -0.71 48.08 20.18
C LEU A 435 -0.53 49.60 20.03
N GLY A 436 0.33 50.03 19.13
CA GLY A 436 0.48 51.44 18.83
C GLY A 436 -0.82 52.11 18.36
N TYR A 437 -1.55 51.45 17.46
CA TYR A 437 -2.86 51.93 17.02
C TYR A 437 -3.92 51.90 18.15
N TYR A 438 -3.98 50.82 18.95
CA TYR A 438 -4.89 50.69 20.08
C TYR A 438 -4.70 51.86 21.09
N TYR A 439 -3.45 52.15 21.52
CA TYR A 439 -3.20 53.20 22.49
C TYR A 439 -3.42 54.59 21.90
N LEU A 440 -3.23 54.78 20.59
CA LEU A 440 -3.61 56.02 19.91
C LEU A 440 -5.14 56.25 19.99
N LEU A 441 -5.96 55.19 19.79
CA LEU A 441 -7.43 55.30 19.94
C LEU A 441 -7.89 55.53 21.38
N LYS A 442 -7.03 55.27 22.37
CA LYS A 442 -7.26 55.53 23.80
C LYS A 442 -6.72 56.87 24.27
N ASP A 443 -6.30 57.74 23.35
CA ASP A 443 -5.67 59.02 23.62
C ASP A 443 -4.35 58.95 24.46
N ASP A 444 -3.76 57.73 24.56
CA ASP A 444 -2.45 57.55 25.19
C ASP A 444 -1.33 57.59 24.14
N LYS A 445 -1.04 58.82 23.72
CA LYS A 445 -0.03 59.06 22.69
C LYS A 445 1.36 58.63 23.14
N ALA A 446 1.71 58.77 24.40
CA ALA A 446 3.05 58.42 24.89
C ALA A 446 3.33 56.91 24.73
N THR A 447 2.39 56.06 25.13
CA THR A 447 2.48 54.60 24.97
C THR A 447 2.43 54.22 23.50
N ALA A 448 1.56 54.85 22.70
CA ALA A 448 1.45 54.63 21.27
C ALA A 448 2.79 54.88 20.55
N ASP A 449 3.42 56.07 20.79
CA ASP A 449 4.68 56.46 20.20
C ASP A 449 5.81 55.45 20.60
N GLY A 450 5.78 54.94 21.83
CA GLY A 450 6.71 53.91 22.27
C GLY A 450 6.62 52.63 21.41
N TYR A 451 5.43 52.17 21.07
CA TYR A 451 5.24 50.99 20.20
C TYR A 451 5.62 51.32 18.75
N TRP A 452 5.28 52.46 18.22
CA TRP A 452 5.67 52.84 16.85
C TRP A 452 7.18 52.96 16.68
N ASN A 453 7.91 53.46 17.68
CA ASN A 453 9.38 53.46 17.67
C ASN A 453 9.94 52.02 17.62
N LYS A 454 9.37 51.09 18.36
CA LYS A 454 9.76 49.66 18.29
C LYS A 454 9.50 49.05 16.92
N VAL A 455 8.49 49.50 16.17
CA VAL A 455 8.31 49.09 14.77
C VAL A 455 9.47 49.57 13.92
N LEU A 456 9.92 50.83 14.12
CA LEU A 456 11.07 51.42 13.38
C LEU A 456 12.41 50.79 13.76
N GLU A 457 12.57 50.25 14.96
CA GLU A 457 13.74 49.46 15.35
C GLU A 457 13.85 48.16 14.52
N ILE A 458 12.72 47.55 14.14
CA ILE A 458 12.69 46.34 13.31
C ILE A 458 12.75 46.69 11.81
N ASP A 459 11.99 47.69 11.40
CA ASP A 459 11.90 48.20 10.02
C ASP A 459 11.98 49.71 9.98
N PRO A 460 13.19 50.29 9.85
CA PRO A 460 13.40 51.72 9.82
C PRO A 460 12.66 52.46 8.68
N ASN A 461 12.21 51.74 7.68
CA ASN A 461 11.51 52.33 6.53
C ASN A 461 9.98 52.11 6.60
N ASN A 462 9.44 51.67 7.72
CA ASN A 462 8.02 51.41 7.85
C ASN A 462 7.19 52.68 7.74
N ALA A 463 6.51 52.86 6.60
CA ALA A 463 5.77 54.08 6.27
C ALA A 463 4.65 54.38 7.30
N THR A 464 3.93 53.32 7.78
CA THR A 464 2.87 53.49 8.77
C THR A 464 3.38 54.01 10.11
N ALA A 465 4.52 53.50 10.58
CA ALA A 465 5.13 53.94 11.82
C ALA A 465 5.66 55.39 11.71
N LYS A 466 6.30 55.72 10.58
CA LYS A 466 6.75 57.12 10.32
C LYS A 466 5.56 58.09 10.31
N GLN A 467 4.49 57.74 9.61
CA GLN A 467 3.27 58.56 9.58
C GLN A 467 2.66 58.73 10.98
N ALA A 468 2.55 57.68 11.78
CA ALA A 468 2.00 57.74 13.13
C ALA A 468 2.82 58.62 14.07
N LEU A 469 4.16 58.65 13.89
CA LEU A 469 5.09 59.47 14.66
C LEU A 469 5.27 60.89 14.08
N GLY A 470 4.70 61.24 12.92
CA GLY A 470 4.88 62.52 12.24
C GLY A 470 6.29 62.71 11.67
N ILE A 471 7.00 61.62 11.36
CA ILE A 471 8.33 61.61 10.75
C ILE A 471 8.18 61.57 9.22
N GLN A 472 8.85 62.50 8.53
CA GLN A 472 8.88 62.56 7.05
C GLN A 472 9.84 61.53 6.44
#